data_c2afacee4a860a34d6aaaad71fbc31e7
#
_entry.id   c2afacee4a860a34d6aaaad71fbc31e7
#
_cell.length_a   1.000
_cell.length_b   1.000
_cell.length_c   1.000
_cell.angle_alpha   90.00
_cell.angle_beta   90.00
_cell.angle_gamma   90.00
#
_symmetry.space_group_name_H-M   'P 1'
#
loop_
_entity.id
_entity.type
_entity.pdbx_description
1 polymer ?
#
loop_
_entity_poly.entity_id
_entity_poly.type
_entity_poly.pdbx_seq_one_letter_code
_entity_poly.pdbx_strand_id
1 'polypeptide(L)'
;MPHPLPELIIMAHILVKFGGGLITDKSQLKVINQDAITELSVLTHYLIENGHQITIVHGAGSFGHLKAKKWQISEGYISDIEKEQYVAVAAIRQDMKELNSYITRELKIQGVESISFPPSNWARGIGPNFKGSLADIANCMPNIVAITFGDVVDCEEPRKFGILSGDDLMVRLAKEIDGITHCIFLLGDTEGLLTAPPSHPNSKLVPTWSRNLAINGEHNTSEDVTGGIFLKLESAAEITQVVPNVWFLDGRQPNRVKELIETGHTRGTQIVP
;
A
#
# COMPACT_ATOMS: atom_id res chain seq x y z
N MET A 1 34.25 6.36 33.11
CA MET A 1 33.08 5.56 32.71
C MET A 1 33.17 5.44 31.23
N PRO A 2 33.14 4.23 30.65
CA PRO A 2 33.14 4.06 29.20
C PRO A 2 31.81 4.63 28.68
N HIS A 3 31.89 5.49 27.65
CA HIS A 3 30.73 5.91 26.88
C HIS A 3 30.08 4.67 26.26
N PRO A 4 28.76 4.50 26.33
CA PRO A 4 28.11 3.43 25.57
C PRO A 4 28.47 3.61 24.11
N LEU A 5 28.86 2.52 23.47
CA LEU A 5 29.06 2.50 22.01
C LEU A 5 27.75 2.94 21.36
N PRO A 6 27.79 3.75 20.28
CA PRO A 6 26.59 4.10 19.57
C PRO A 6 25.88 2.80 19.15
N GLU A 7 24.59 2.68 19.47
CA GLU A 7 23.76 1.59 18.98
C GLU A 7 23.88 1.56 17.45
N LEU A 8 24.20 0.41 16.93
CA LEU A 8 24.31 0.21 15.49
C LEU A 8 22.88 0.41 14.93
N ILE A 9 22.63 1.59 14.35
CA ILE A 9 21.37 1.83 13.63
C ILE A 9 21.37 0.87 12.45
N ILE A 10 20.57 -0.18 12.55
CA ILE A 10 20.39 -1.13 11.45
C ILE A 10 19.56 -0.39 10.40
N MET A 11 20.20 -0.03 9.30
CA MET A 11 19.53 0.59 8.15
C MET A 11 18.48 -0.38 7.61
N ALA A 12 17.22 0.00 7.65
CA ALA A 12 16.12 -0.77 7.09
C ALA A 12 15.72 -0.20 5.71
N HIS A 13 15.38 -1.08 4.76
CA HIS A 13 14.63 -0.70 3.59
C HIS A 13 13.15 -1.05 3.84
N ILE A 14 12.32 -0.04 3.94
CA ILE A 14 10.92 -0.15 4.32
C ILE A 14 10.04 0.06 3.08
N LEU A 15 9.35 -0.99 2.67
CA LEU A 15 8.30 -0.92 1.67
C LEU A 15 6.98 -0.69 2.40
N VAL A 16 6.42 0.50 2.28
CA VAL A 16 5.20 0.88 3.01
C VAL A 16 4.05 1.17 2.07
N LYS A 17 2.88 0.65 2.39
CA LYS A 17 1.64 0.93 1.67
C LYS A 17 0.77 1.91 2.43
N PHE A 18 0.52 3.08 1.85
CA PHE A 18 -0.51 4.01 2.31
C PHE A 18 -1.88 3.56 1.79
N GLY A 19 -2.73 3.06 2.67
CA GLY A 19 -4.07 2.61 2.31
C GLY A 19 -4.89 3.73 1.66
N GLY A 20 -5.59 3.44 0.55
CA GLY A 20 -6.40 4.45 -0.13
C GLY A 20 -7.47 5.09 0.77
N GLY A 21 -8.07 4.30 1.66
CA GLY A 21 -9.04 4.82 2.64
C GLY A 21 -8.40 5.52 3.85
N LEU A 22 -7.07 5.51 3.98
CA LEU A 22 -6.34 6.30 4.95
C LEU A 22 -6.09 7.72 4.42
N ILE A 23 -5.66 7.82 3.17
CA ILE A 23 -5.24 9.08 2.53
C ILE A 23 -6.37 9.80 1.79
N THR A 24 -7.56 9.20 1.70
CA THR A 24 -8.75 9.82 1.08
C THR A 24 -10.00 9.59 1.92
N ASP A 25 -10.98 10.48 1.80
CA ASP A 25 -12.33 10.25 2.31
C ASP A 25 -13.09 9.34 1.34
N LYS A 26 -13.42 8.13 1.78
CA LYS A 26 -14.14 7.12 0.97
C LYS A 26 -15.59 7.53 0.67
N SER A 27 -16.17 8.42 1.46
CA SER A 27 -17.57 8.86 1.30
C SER A 27 -17.76 9.91 0.20
N GLN A 28 -16.67 10.54 -0.24
CA GLN A 28 -16.70 11.66 -1.18
C GLN A 28 -15.76 11.41 -2.36
N LEU A 29 -16.19 11.82 -3.55
CA LEU A 29 -15.39 11.68 -4.76
C LEU A 29 -14.21 12.67 -4.73
N LYS A 30 -12.98 12.14 -4.88
CA LYS A 30 -11.75 12.93 -5.01
C LYS A 30 -11.47 13.88 -3.83
N VAL A 31 -11.77 13.44 -2.62
CA VAL A 31 -11.44 14.18 -1.41
C VAL A 31 -10.29 13.51 -0.69
N ILE A 32 -9.21 14.25 -0.47
CA ILE A 32 -8.03 13.77 0.29
C ILE A 32 -8.27 13.89 1.80
N ASN A 33 -7.59 13.04 2.56
CA ASN A 33 -7.39 13.21 4.00
C ASN A 33 -6.05 13.90 4.20
N GLN A 34 -6.06 15.25 4.23
CA GLN A 34 -4.84 16.06 4.32
C GLN A 34 -4.06 15.77 5.60
N ASP A 35 -4.74 15.61 6.73
CA ASP A 35 -4.08 15.35 8.02
C ASP A 35 -3.29 14.04 7.97
N ALA A 36 -3.90 12.97 7.44
CA ALA A 36 -3.20 11.70 7.29
C ALA A 36 -2.00 11.80 6.34
N ILE A 37 -2.12 12.51 5.21
CA ILE A 37 -1.00 12.72 4.28
C ILE A 37 0.13 13.49 4.97
N THR A 38 -0.20 14.51 5.75
CA THR A 38 0.79 15.30 6.50
C THR A 38 1.51 14.45 7.54
N GLU A 39 0.80 13.71 8.37
CA GLU A 39 1.40 12.85 9.40
C GLU A 39 2.27 11.74 8.81
N LEU A 40 1.85 11.13 7.70
CA LEU A 40 2.63 10.12 6.99
C LEU A 40 3.88 10.71 6.33
N SER A 41 3.83 11.95 5.88
CA SER A 41 4.99 12.66 5.33
C SER A 41 6.00 13.03 6.43
N VAL A 42 5.52 13.44 7.61
CA VAL A 42 6.38 13.66 8.80
C VAL A 42 7.04 12.34 9.24
N LEU A 43 6.28 11.23 9.26
CA LEU A 43 6.85 9.91 9.53
C LEU A 43 7.94 9.55 8.52
N THR A 44 7.68 9.76 7.22
CA THR A 44 8.63 9.46 6.14
C THR A 44 9.92 10.28 6.31
N HIS A 45 9.80 11.57 6.60
CA HIS A 45 10.95 12.43 6.91
C HIS A 45 11.76 11.88 8.09
N TYR A 46 11.09 11.55 9.20
CA TYR A 46 11.75 10.97 10.36
C TYR A 46 12.55 9.71 10.03
N LEU A 47 11.98 8.80 9.25
CA LEU A 47 12.64 7.54 8.87
C LEU A 47 13.86 7.79 7.97
N ILE A 48 13.77 8.70 7.00
CA ILE A 48 14.90 9.09 6.14
C ILE A 48 16.02 9.73 6.95
N GLU A 49 15.72 10.66 7.87
CA GLU A 49 16.72 11.31 8.75
C GLU A 49 17.42 10.30 9.67
N ASN A 50 16.76 9.19 10.00
CA ASN A 50 17.37 8.08 10.76
C ASN A 50 18.07 7.03 9.86
N GLY A 51 18.32 7.34 8.59
CA GLY A 51 19.12 6.53 7.67
C GLY A 51 18.37 5.35 7.04
N HIS A 52 17.04 5.28 7.13
CA HIS A 52 16.25 4.23 6.50
C HIS A 52 15.93 4.58 5.05
N GLN A 53 15.89 3.58 4.17
CA GLN A 53 15.39 3.72 2.80
C GLN A 53 13.89 3.44 2.76
N ILE A 54 13.13 4.26 2.02
CA ILE A 54 11.67 4.15 1.95
C ILE A 54 11.20 4.02 0.51
N THR A 55 10.34 3.03 0.28
CA THR A 55 9.56 2.90 -0.96
C THR A 55 8.08 2.95 -0.60
N ILE A 56 7.33 3.85 -1.22
CA ILE A 56 5.91 4.05 -0.95
C ILE A 56 5.07 3.46 -2.07
N VAL A 57 4.05 2.69 -1.69
CA VAL A 57 2.94 2.30 -2.56
C VAL A 57 1.66 2.93 -2.01
N HIS A 58 0.89 3.67 -2.78
CA HIS A 58 -0.39 4.14 -2.28
C HIS A 58 -1.60 3.55 -3.01
N GLY A 59 -2.71 3.45 -2.30
CA GLY A 59 -3.98 2.98 -2.85
C GLY A 59 -4.74 4.09 -3.59
N ALA A 60 -5.79 3.70 -4.31
CA ALA A 60 -6.58 4.61 -5.11
C ALA A 60 -7.62 5.44 -4.32
N GLY A 61 -8.11 4.91 -3.21
CA GLY A 61 -9.13 5.56 -2.41
C GLY A 61 -10.32 6.05 -3.24
N SER A 62 -10.82 7.24 -2.92
CA SER A 62 -11.95 7.86 -3.62
C SER A 62 -11.60 8.41 -5.03
N PHE A 63 -10.33 8.43 -5.41
CA PHE A 63 -9.90 8.91 -6.74
C PHE A 63 -10.07 7.85 -7.84
N GLY A 64 -9.88 6.57 -7.54
CA GLY A 64 -9.95 5.49 -8.54
C GLY A 64 -11.20 4.60 -8.44
N HIS A 65 -11.58 4.16 -7.23
CA HIS A 65 -12.57 3.09 -7.05
C HIS A 65 -13.95 3.38 -7.62
N LEU A 66 -14.50 4.56 -7.42
CA LEU A 66 -15.87 4.89 -7.85
C LEU A 66 -16.01 4.88 -9.38
N LYS A 67 -15.05 5.48 -10.09
CA LYS A 67 -15.05 5.46 -11.57
C LYS A 67 -14.79 4.07 -12.11
N ALA A 68 -13.85 3.33 -11.52
CA ALA A 68 -13.54 1.96 -11.92
C ALA A 68 -14.75 1.04 -11.78
N LYS A 69 -15.49 1.12 -10.67
CA LYS A 69 -16.73 0.38 -10.45
C LYS A 69 -17.82 0.77 -11.44
N LYS A 70 -18.04 2.08 -11.63
CA LYS A 70 -19.08 2.58 -12.55
C LYS A 70 -18.90 2.05 -13.97
N TRP A 71 -17.68 1.98 -14.46
CA TRP A 71 -17.37 1.59 -15.83
C TRP A 71 -16.79 0.17 -15.95
N GLN A 72 -16.95 -0.64 -14.91
CA GLN A 72 -16.56 -2.07 -14.89
C GLN A 72 -15.11 -2.29 -15.36
N ILE A 73 -14.17 -1.41 -14.97
CA ILE A 73 -12.77 -1.49 -15.43
C ILE A 73 -12.09 -2.76 -14.93
N SER A 74 -12.52 -3.34 -13.80
CA SER A 74 -12.04 -4.62 -13.29
C SER A 74 -12.30 -5.79 -14.24
N GLU A 75 -13.38 -5.72 -15.02
CA GLU A 75 -13.74 -6.78 -15.98
C GLU A 75 -12.87 -6.73 -17.26
N GLY A 76 -12.18 -5.62 -17.49
CA GLY A 76 -11.47 -5.35 -18.73
C GLY A 76 -12.38 -4.79 -19.82
N TYR A 77 -11.98 -4.97 -21.06
CA TYR A 77 -12.70 -4.46 -22.23
C TYR A 77 -14.09 -5.08 -22.39
N ILE A 78 -15.09 -4.22 -22.61
CA ILE A 78 -16.49 -4.58 -22.88
C ILE A 78 -16.91 -3.81 -24.13
N SER A 79 -17.25 -4.54 -25.22
CA SER A 79 -17.57 -3.95 -26.52
C SER A 79 -18.70 -2.92 -26.50
N ASP A 80 -19.72 -3.19 -25.69
CA ASP A 80 -20.96 -2.38 -25.68
C ASP A 80 -20.76 -1.00 -25.01
N ILE A 81 -19.70 -0.82 -24.21
CA ILE A 81 -19.35 0.42 -23.53
C ILE A 81 -17.88 0.86 -23.76
N GLU A 82 -17.32 0.44 -24.90
CA GLU A 82 -15.90 0.68 -25.21
C GLU A 82 -15.48 2.13 -25.08
N LYS A 83 -16.23 3.05 -25.68
CA LYS A 83 -15.89 4.48 -25.70
C LYS A 83 -15.86 5.05 -24.29
N GLU A 84 -16.85 4.74 -23.49
CA GLU A 84 -16.97 5.18 -22.10
C GLU A 84 -15.85 4.59 -21.24
N GLN A 85 -15.47 3.32 -21.47
CA GLN A 85 -14.36 2.70 -20.77
C GLN A 85 -13.02 3.36 -21.08
N TYR A 86 -12.71 3.68 -22.33
CA TYR A 86 -11.46 4.37 -22.67
C TYR A 86 -11.40 5.78 -22.08
N VAL A 87 -12.51 6.52 -22.08
CA VAL A 87 -12.60 7.82 -21.39
C VAL A 87 -12.38 7.64 -19.87
N ALA A 88 -12.99 6.62 -19.28
CA ALA A 88 -12.84 6.33 -17.85
C ALA A 88 -11.41 5.92 -17.49
N VAL A 89 -10.76 5.07 -18.30
CA VAL A 89 -9.35 4.67 -18.12
C VAL A 89 -8.44 5.89 -18.09
N ALA A 90 -8.56 6.78 -19.09
CA ALA A 90 -7.76 8.00 -19.13
C ALA A 90 -8.01 8.91 -17.93
N ALA A 91 -9.28 9.07 -17.53
CA ALA A 91 -9.66 9.87 -16.38
C ALA A 91 -9.13 9.28 -15.04
N ILE A 92 -9.20 7.96 -14.85
CA ILE A 92 -8.68 7.31 -13.65
C ILE A 92 -7.16 7.49 -13.55
N ARG A 93 -6.41 7.24 -14.64
CA ARG A 93 -4.96 7.48 -14.69
C ARG A 93 -4.60 8.92 -14.30
N GLN A 94 -5.36 9.89 -14.76
CA GLN A 94 -5.16 11.30 -14.41
C GLN A 94 -5.50 11.58 -12.94
N ASP A 95 -6.60 11.03 -12.42
CA ASP A 95 -6.98 11.18 -11.02
C ASP A 95 -5.95 10.54 -10.08
N MET A 96 -5.36 9.41 -10.47
CA MET A 96 -4.29 8.78 -9.69
C MET A 96 -3.01 9.62 -9.65
N LYS A 97 -2.63 10.25 -10.76
CA LYS A 97 -1.51 11.21 -10.78
C LYS A 97 -1.82 12.44 -9.92
N GLU A 98 -3.06 12.92 -9.92
CA GLU A 98 -3.51 14.01 -9.05
C GLU A 98 -3.40 13.64 -7.57
N LEU A 99 -3.89 12.46 -7.15
CA LEU A 99 -3.73 11.98 -5.78
C LEU A 99 -2.25 11.89 -5.39
N ASN A 100 -1.43 11.31 -6.27
CA ASN A 100 0.01 11.24 -6.05
C ASN A 100 0.66 12.62 -5.88
N SER A 101 0.17 13.64 -6.59
CA SER A 101 0.71 15.00 -6.49
C SER A 101 0.48 15.64 -5.11
N TYR A 102 -0.60 15.30 -4.41
CA TYR A 102 -0.81 15.76 -3.03
C TYR A 102 0.22 15.12 -2.08
N ILE A 103 0.53 13.84 -2.25
CA ILE A 103 1.51 13.13 -1.44
C ILE A 103 2.92 13.69 -1.69
N THR A 104 3.35 13.80 -2.95
CA THR A 104 4.68 14.31 -3.30
C THR A 104 4.89 15.75 -2.86
N ARG A 105 3.85 16.59 -2.96
CA ARG A 105 3.88 17.98 -2.48
C ARG A 105 4.09 18.03 -0.97
N GLU A 106 3.36 17.20 -0.21
CA GLU A 106 3.49 17.19 1.24
C GLU A 106 4.86 16.64 1.68
N LEU A 107 5.35 15.58 1.05
CA LEU A 107 6.72 15.09 1.27
C LEU A 107 7.75 16.20 1.05
N LYS A 108 7.63 16.96 -0.03
CA LYS A 108 8.51 18.10 -0.31
C LYS A 108 8.43 19.20 0.75
N ILE A 109 7.23 19.49 1.28
CA ILE A 109 7.04 20.44 2.39
C ILE A 109 7.82 19.97 3.63
N GLN A 110 7.85 18.65 3.88
CA GLN A 110 8.62 18.06 4.98
C GLN A 110 10.11 17.86 4.66
N GLY A 111 10.60 18.36 3.51
CA GLY A 111 12.01 18.25 3.11
C GLY A 111 12.40 16.88 2.52
N VAL A 112 11.46 16.05 2.14
CA VAL A 112 11.68 14.72 1.56
C VAL A 112 11.64 14.79 0.03
N GLU A 113 12.75 14.44 -0.62
CA GLU A 113 12.79 14.27 -2.08
C GLU A 113 12.15 12.95 -2.49
N SER A 114 11.38 12.97 -3.57
CA SER A 114 10.67 11.78 -4.05
C SER A 114 10.58 11.73 -5.58
N ILE A 115 10.53 10.50 -6.12
CA ILE A 115 10.31 10.24 -7.55
C ILE A 115 9.09 9.34 -7.70
N SER A 116 8.19 9.73 -8.60
CA SER A 116 6.96 8.99 -8.87
C SER A 116 7.08 8.12 -10.11
N PHE A 117 6.62 6.89 -9.99
CA PHE A 117 6.59 5.85 -11.03
C PHE A 117 5.15 5.40 -11.30
N PRO A 118 4.35 6.16 -12.09
CA PRO A 118 2.96 5.79 -12.42
C PRO A 118 2.93 4.47 -13.18
N PRO A 119 2.22 3.42 -12.70
CA PRO A 119 2.23 2.10 -13.33
C PRO A 119 1.75 2.10 -14.77
N SER A 120 0.82 2.95 -15.14
CA SER A 120 0.39 3.11 -16.53
C SER A 120 1.50 3.46 -17.53
N ASN A 121 2.66 3.93 -17.06
CA ASN A 121 3.79 4.27 -17.92
C ASN A 121 4.76 3.09 -18.16
N TRP A 122 4.82 2.10 -17.24
CA TRP A 122 5.86 1.07 -17.28
C TRP A 122 5.35 -0.35 -17.04
N ALA A 123 4.16 -0.53 -16.45
CA ALA A 123 3.58 -1.83 -16.14
C ALA A 123 2.54 -2.27 -17.18
N ARG A 124 2.45 -3.58 -17.41
CA ARG A 124 1.44 -4.23 -18.25
C ARG A 124 0.91 -5.48 -17.57
N GLY A 125 -0.42 -5.69 -17.68
CA GLY A 125 -1.09 -6.81 -17.03
C GLY A 125 -1.40 -6.53 -15.56
N ILE A 126 -2.13 -7.45 -14.93
CA ILE A 126 -2.65 -7.33 -13.56
C ILE A 126 -2.21 -8.53 -12.72
N GLY A 127 -2.47 -8.43 -11.40
CA GLY A 127 -2.02 -9.44 -10.45
C GLY A 127 -0.51 -9.32 -10.14
N PRO A 128 0.01 -10.12 -9.21
CA PRO A 128 1.40 -10.01 -8.76
C PRO A 128 2.44 -10.38 -9.83
N ASN A 129 2.02 -11.02 -10.93
CA ASN A 129 2.89 -11.40 -12.04
C ASN A 129 2.80 -10.43 -13.24
N PHE A 130 2.34 -9.20 -13.05
CA PHE A 130 2.33 -8.18 -14.10
C PHE A 130 3.74 -7.96 -14.69
N LYS A 131 3.82 -7.51 -15.94
CA LYS A 131 5.09 -7.27 -16.65
C LYS A 131 5.53 -5.82 -16.52
N GLY A 132 6.81 -5.55 -16.63
CA GLY A 132 7.43 -4.22 -16.59
C GLY A 132 8.73 -4.23 -15.78
N SER A 133 9.63 -3.30 -16.04
CA SER A 133 10.90 -3.19 -15.31
C SER A 133 10.72 -2.47 -13.99
N LEU A 134 11.24 -3.02 -12.90
CA LEU A 134 11.35 -2.37 -11.60
C LEU A 134 12.71 -1.66 -11.40
N ALA A 135 13.59 -1.69 -12.40
CA ALA A 135 14.97 -1.21 -12.27
C ALA A 135 15.04 0.24 -11.79
N ASP A 136 14.18 1.13 -12.31
CA ASP A 136 14.18 2.54 -11.92
C ASP A 136 13.76 2.75 -10.46
N ILE A 137 12.80 1.94 -9.98
CA ILE A 137 12.37 1.96 -8.57
C ILE A 137 13.47 1.38 -7.67
N ALA A 138 14.05 0.24 -8.06
CA ALA A 138 15.08 -0.45 -7.29
C ALA A 138 16.37 0.36 -7.17
N ASN A 139 16.71 1.16 -8.21
CA ASN A 139 17.92 1.98 -8.25
C ASN A 139 17.72 3.41 -7.72
N CYS A 140 16.57 3.73 -7.11
CA CYS A 140 16.43 4.99 -6.40
C CYS A 140 17.48 5.12 -5.31
N MET A 141 18.06 6.33 -5.19
CA MET A 141 19.04 6.62 -4.13
C MET A 141 18.37 6.47 -2.75
N PRO A 142 19.09 5.99 -1.74
CA PRO A 142 18.49 5.71 -0.40
C PRO A 142 17.78 6.89 0.26
N ASN A 143 18.19 8.11 -0.04
CA ASN A 143 17.59 9.35 0.47
C ASN A 143 16.46 9.90 -0.41
N ILE A 144 16.13 9.23 -1.51
CA ILE A 144 15.03 9.60 -2.41
C ILE A 144 13.93 8.57 -2.29
N VAL A 145 12.72 9.01 -1.95
CA VAL A 145 11.57 8.12 -1.81
C VAL A 145 11.00 7.76 -3.18
N ALA A 146 11.07 6.48 -3.55
CA ALA A 146 10.37 5.95 -4.71
C ALA A 146 8.88 5.80 -4.40
N ILE A 147 8.00 6.32 -5.26
CA ILE A 147 6.55 6.25 -5.07
C ILE A 147 5.90 5.60 -6.29
N THR A 148 5.09 4.58 -6.05
CA THR A 148 4.19 4.00 -7.05
C THR A 148 2.80 3.80 -6.46
N PHE A 149 1.80 3.39 -7.24
CA PHE A 149 0.42 3.36 -6.74
C PHE A 149 -0.48 2.44 -7.57
N GLY A 150 -1.61 2.02 -7.01
CA GLY A 150 -2.62 1.29 -7.78
C GLY A 150 -3.10 2.13 -8.96
N ASP A 151 -3.13 1.55 -10.16
CA ASP A 151 -3.46 2.28 -11.40
C ASP A 151 -4.20 1.37 -12.40
N VAL A 152 -4.76 1.97 -13.45
CA VAL A 152 -5.24 1.23 -14.61
C VAL A 152 -4.09 1.10 -15.61
N VAL A 153 -3.72 -0.14 -15.93
CA VAL A 153 -2.63 -0.47 -16.84
C VAL A 153 -3.14 -1.14 -18.10
N ASP A 154 -2.32 -1.14 -19.15
CA ASP A 154 -2.62 -1.88 -20.36
C ASP A 154 -2.46 -3.39 -20.10
N CYS A 155 -3.34 -4.18 -20.73
CA CYS A 155 -3.32 -5.64 -20.71
C CYS A 155 -3.27 -6.18 -22.14
N GLU A 156 -2.93 -7.47 -22.28
CA GLU A 156 -3.03 -8.19 -23.54
C GLU A 156 -4.50 -8.41 -23.94
N GLU A 157 -4.75 -8.58 -25.23
CA GLU A 157 -6.06 -8.98 -25.75
C GLU A 157 -6.51 -10.34 -25.13
N PRO A 158 -7.79 -10.53 -24.87
CA PRO A 158 -8.91 -9.62 -25.17
C PRO A 158 -9.19 -8.56 -24.10
N ARG A 159 -8.43 -8.54 -22.98
CA ARG A 159 -8.69 -7.69 -21.81
C ARG A 159 -8.43 -6.21 -22.06
N LYS A 160 -7.45 -5.84 -22.85
CA LYS A 160 -6.96 -4.53 -23.25
C LYS A 160 -6.46 -3.62 -22.09
N PHE A 161 -7.16 -3.58 -20.97
CA PHE A 161 -6.78 -2.83 -19.74
C PHE A 161 -7.28 -3.54 -18.49
N GLY A 162 -6.72 -3.17 -17.34
CA GLY A 162 -7.15 -3.71 -16.06
C GLY A 162 -6.58 -2.91 -14.88
N ILE A 163 -7.06 -3.23 -13.68
CA ILE A 163 -6.60 -2.58 -12.45
C ILE A 163 -5.41 -3.36 -11.90
N LEU A 164 -4.24 -2.70 -11.88
CA LEU A 164 -3.09 -3.17 -11.13
C LEU A 164 -3.19 -2.62 -9.71
N SER A 165 -3.41 -3.51 -8.76
CA SER A 165 -3.65 -3.11 -7.38
C SER A 165 -2.35 -2.71 -6.65
N GLY A 166 -2.47 -1.87 -5.63
CA GLY A 166 -1.32 -1.58 -4.77
C GLY A 166 -0.86 -2.83 -3.98
N ASP A 167 -1.72 -3.83 -3.75
CA ASP A 167 -1.34 -5.08 -3.10
C ASP A 167 -0.46 -5.94 -4.03
N ASP A 168 -0.79 -6.02 -5.33
CA ASP A 168 0.05 -6.68 -6.34
C ASP A 168 1.42 -6.02 -6.48
N LEU A 169 1.44 -4.68 -6.45
CA LEU A 169 2.70 -3.91 -6.44
C LEU A 169 3.55 -4.25 -5.23
N MET A 170 2.97 -4.29 -4.03
CA MET A 170 3.68 -4.67 -2.79
C MET A 170 4.34 -6.05 -2.93
N VAL A 171 3.60 -7.04 -3.44
CA VAL A 171 4.13 -8.41 -3.62
C VAL A 171 5.33 -8.42 -4.55
N ARG A 172 5.20 -7.79 -5.72
CA ARG A 172 6.26 -7.84 -6.72
C ARG A 172 7.48 -7.03 -6.32
N LEU A 173 7.28 -5.83 -5.76
CA LEU A 173 8.38 -5.01 -5.23
C LEU A 173 9.14 -5.74 -4.13
N ALA A 174 8.43 -6.39 -3.19
CA ALA A 174 9.03 -7.16 -2.12
C ALA A 174 9.88 -8.34 -2.62
N LYS A 175 9.48 -8.97 -3.73
CA LYS A 175 10.17 -10.13 -4.31
C LYS A 175 11.38 -9.77 -5.17
N GLU A 176 11.33 -8.64 -5.87
CA GLU A 176 12.30 -8.30 -6.90
C GLU A 176 13.26 -7.17 -6.51
N ILE A 177 12.98 -6.43 -5.43
CA ILE A 177 13.89 -5.41 -4.91
C ILE A 177 14.67 -5.99 -3.73
N ASP A 178 15.96 -6.11 -3.90
CA ASP A 178 16.85 -6.61 -2.86
C ASP A 178 16.90 -5.66 -1.65
N GLY A 179 17.11 -6.24 -0.48
CA GLY A 179 17.36 -5.49 0.75
C GLY A 179 16.11 -4.97 1.47
N ILE A 180 14.89 -5.20 0.97
CA ILE A 180 13.67 -4.87 1.70
C ILE A 180 13.61 -5.73 2.97
N THR A 181 13.57 -5.06 4.12
CA THR A 181 13.54 -5.69 5.44
C THR A 181 12.16 -5.67 6.09
N HIS A 182 11.33 -4.68 5.71
CA HIS A 182 9.99 -4.48 6.27
C HIS A 182 8.98 -4.21 5.15
N CYS A 183 7.83 -4.87 5.21
CA CYS A 183 6.66 -4.56 4.40
C CYS A 183 5.50 -4.19 5.32
N ILE A 184 5.06 -2.93 5.25
CA ILE A 184 4.07 -2.38 6.18
C ILE A 184 2.85 -1.92 5.40
N PHE A 185 1.68 -2.44 5.76
CA PHE A 185 0.39 -2.01 5.23
C PHE A 185 -0.29 -1.10 6.25
N LEU A 186 -0.40 0.18 5.96
CA LEU A 186 -1.08 1.16 6.79
C LEU A 186 -2.56 1.20 6.45
N LEU A 187 -3.40 0.80 7.41
CA LEU A 187 -4.84 0.72 7.27
C LEU A 187 -5.49 2.03 7.76
N GLY A 188 -6.62 2.42 7.15
CA GLY A 188 -7.29 3.69 7.47
C GLY A 188 -8.45 3.55 8.47
N ASP A 189 -8.93 2.33 8.70
CA ASP A 189 -10.17 2.08 9.42
C ASP A 189 -10.03 1.05 10.57
N THR A 190 -8.88 0.41 10.68
CA THR A 190 -8.63 -0.62 11.70
C THR A 190 -7.17 -0.61 12.16
N GLU A 191 -6.91 -1.12 13.36
CA GLU A 191 -5.57 -1.20 13.94
C GLU A 191 -4.74 -2.41 13.48
N GLY A 192 -5.31 -3.23 12.61
CA GLY A 192 -4.76 -4.48 12.09
C GLY A 192 -5.89 -5.40 11.66
N LEU A 193 -5.63 -6.72 11.59
CA LEU A 193 -6.66 -7.73 11.41
C LEU A 193 -7.49 -7.86 12.68
N LEU A 194 -8.80 -7.83 12.54
CA LEU A 194 -9.74 -7.99 13.66
C LEU A 194 -10.48 -9.32 13.55
N THR A 195 -10.92 -9.86 14.70
CA THR A 195 -11.72 -11.09 14.78
C THR A 195 -13.15 -10.92 14.26
N ALA A 196 -13.62 -9.69 14.12
CA ALA A 196 -14.94 -9.32 13.62
C ALA A 196 -14.87 -7.90 13.02
N PRO A 197 -15.91 -7.43 12.29
CA PRO A 197 -15.96 -6.05 11.81
C PRO A 197 -15.70 -5.02 12.92
N PRO A 198 -15.07 -3.86 12.65
CA PRO A 198 -14.76 -2.86 13.67
C PRO A 198 -15.98 -2.37 14.48
N SER A 199 -17.16 -2.40 13.88
CA SER A 199 -18.44 -2.03 14.53
C SER A 199 -18.96 -3.08 15.52
N HIS A 200 -18.43 -4.28 15.52
CA HIS A 200 -18.89 -5.36 16.40
C HIS A 200 -18.30 -5.19 17.82
N PRO A 201 -19.11 -5.23 18.89
CA PRO A 201 -18.66 -4.92 20.25
C PRO A 201 -17.59 -5.88 20.80
N ASN A 202 -17.53 -7.10 20.27
CA ASN A 202 -16.54 -8.12 20.67
C ASN A 202 -15.37 -8.22 19.69
N SER A 203 -15.20 -7.26 18.79
CA SER A 203 -14.09 -7.23 17.86
C SER A 203 -12.77 -7.06 18.61
N LYS A 204 -11.79 -7.91 18.32
CA LYS A 204 -10.46 -7.90 18.96
C LYS A 204 -9.38 -7.94 17.89
N LEU A 205 -8.27 -7.25 18.16
CA LEU A 205 -7.08 -7.32 17.33
C LEU A 205 -6.51 -8.74 17.35
N VAL A 206 -6.17 -9.25 16.17
CA VAL A 206 -5.40 -10.48 15.97
C VAL A 206 -3.92 -10.08 15.88
N PRO A 207 -3.10 -10.32 16.91
CA PRO A 207 -1.74 -9.80 16.95
C PRO A 207 -0.80 -10.50 15.97
N THR A 208 -1.09 -11.76 15.62
CA THR A 208 -0.30 -12.56 14.67
C THR A 208 -1.21 -13.37 13.77
N TRP A 209 -0.94 -13.40 12.49
CA TRP A 209 -1.70 -14.18 11.53
C TRP A 209 -0.79 -14.90 10.53
N SER A 210 -1.18 -16.13 10.16
CA SER A 210 -0.60 -16.88 9.03
C SER A 210 -1.71 -17.65 8.30
N ARG A 211 -1.40 -18.11 7.08
CA ARG A 211 -2.35 -18.97 6.32
C ARG A 211 -2.76 -20.23 7.05
N ASN A 212 -1.87 -20.74 7.91
CA ASN A 212 -2.09 -22.00 8.64
C ASN A 212 -2.83 -21.81 9.97
N LEU A 213 -2.96 -20.56 10.44
CA LEU A 213 -3.73 -20.25 11.63
C LEU A 213 -5.21 -20.12 11.24
N ALA A 214 -5.99 -21.18 11.54
CA ALA A 214 -7.45 -21.06 11.46
C ALA A 214 -7.89 -19.92 12.36
N ILE A 215 -8.47 -18.88 11.78
CA ILE A 215 -9.19 -17.86 12.55
C ILE A 215 -10.42 -18.58 13.08
N ASN A 216 -10.43 -18.97 14.36
CA ASN A 216 -11.59 -19.53 15.04
C ASN A 216 -12.63 -18.41 15.21
N GLY A 217 -13.39 -18.14 14.18
CA GLY A 217 -14.51 -17.20 14.14
C GLY A 217 -15.30 -17.50 12.88
N GLU A 218 -16.61 -17.51 13.00
CA GLU A 218 -17.55 -17.72 11.88
C GLU A 218 -17.38 -16.62 10.81
N HIS A 219 -16.35 -16.77 9.95
CA HIS A 219 -16.17 -15.94 8.76
C HIS A 219 -16.91 -16.56 7.55
N ASN A 220 -18.16 -16.98 7.76
CA ASN A 220 -19.14 -17.22 6.73
C ASN A 220 -19.98 -15.96 6.53
N THR A 221 -19.42 -14.89 5.99
CA THR A 221 -20.24 -13.76 5.54
C THR A 221 -19.80 -13.30 4.18
N SER A 222 -20.63 -13.68 3.23
CA SER A 222 -20.73 -13.26 1.85
C SER A 222 -21.18 -11.80 1.68
N GLU A 223 -20.74 -10.86 2.48
CA GLU A 223 -21.08 -9.44 2.28
C GLU A 223 -19.89 -8.52 2.58
N ASP A 224 -19.37 -7.97 1.54
CA ASP A 224 -18.67 -6.70 1.21
C ASP A 224 -17.80 -5.93 2.24
N VAL A 225 -17.76 -6.32 3.51
CA VAL A 225 -16.95 -5.64 4.54
C VAL A 225 -15.56 -6.26 4.72
N THR A 226 -15.35 -7.47 4.21
CA THR A 226 -14.12 -8.26 4.41
C THR A 226 -13.35 -8.60 3.14
N GLY A 227 -13.93 -8.46 1.97
CA GLY A 227 -13.26 -8.83 0.70
C GLY A 227 -11.90 -8.17 0.50
N GLY A 228 -11.80 -6.89 0.82
CA GLY A 228 -10.54 -6.14 0.68
C GLY A 228 -9.45 -6.53 1.70
N ILE A 229 -9.78 -7.00 2.90
CA ILE A 229 -8.79 -7.41 3.90
C ILE A 229 -8.21 -8.79 3.58
N PHE A 230 -9.02 -9.73 3.07
CA PHE A 230 -8.53 -11.06 2.68
C PHE A 230 -7.54 -11.00 1.53
N LEU A 231 -7.80 -10.18 0.50
CA LEU A 231 -6.83 -9.97 -0.58
C LEU A 231 -5.50 -9.41 -0.07
N LYS A 232 -5.55 -8.48 0.90
CA LYS A 232 -4.35 -7.96 1.55
C LYS A 232 -3.61 -9.02 2.36
N LEU A 233 -4.34 -9.89 3.08
CA LEU A 233 -3.76 -11.00 3.84
C LEU A 233 -3.03 -11.98 2.92
N GLU A 234 -3.64 -12.35 1.79
CA GLU A 234 -3.02 -13.22 0.80
C GLU A 234 -1.74 -12.61 0.22
N SER A 235 -1.79 -11.33 -0.16
CA SER A 235 -0.60 -10.62 -0.63
C SER A 235 0.48 -10.51 0.44
N ALA A 236 0.11 -10.20 1.68
CA ALA A 236 1.05 -10.11 2.79
C ALA A 236 1.68 -11.48 3.12
N ALA A 237 0.87 -12.57 3.11
CA ALA A 237 1.39 -13.92 3.31
C ALA A 237 2.36 -14.36 2.20
N GLU A 238 2.15 -13.92 0.96
CA GLU A 238 3.09 -14.17 -0.13
C GLU A 238 4.42 -13.42 0.09
N ILE A 239 4.37 -12.21 0.62
CA ILE A 239 5.55 -11.41 0.95
C ILE A 239 6.38 -12.04 2.07
N THR A 240 5.77 -12.71 3.04
CA THR A 240 6.52 -13.36 4.16
C THR A 240 7.52 -14.40 3.70
N GLN A 241 7.40 -14.89 2.47
CA GLN A 241 8.36 -15.86 1.91
C GLN A 241 9.73 -15.23 1.60
N VAL A 242 9.80 -13.90 1.51
CA VAL A 242 11.01 -13.16 1.10
C VAL A 242 11.37 -12.01 2.05
N VAL A 243 10.41 -11.47 2.80
CA VAL A 243 10.61 -10.38 3.75
C VAL A 243 10.27 -10.84 5.17
N PRO A 244 11.16 -10.68 6.14
CA PRO A 244 10.96 -11.20 7.50
C PRO A 244 9.94 -10.42 8.34
N ASN A 245 9.77 -9.12 8.06
CA ASN A 245 8.89 -8.26 8.85
C ASN A 245 7.72 -7.75 7.99
N VAL A 246 6.58 -8.41 8.09
CA VAL A 246 5.35 -8.03 7.37
C VAL A 246 4.26 -7.70 8.37
N TRP A 247 3.70 -6.49 8.28
CA TRP A 247 2.79 -5.96 9.28
C TRP A 247 1.58 -5.22 8.69
N PHE A 248 0.43 -5.38 9.36
CA PHE A 248 -0.73 -4.50 9.21
C PHE A 248 -0.79 -3.58 10.42
N LEU A 249 -0.73 -2.27 10.19
CA LEU A 249 -0.73 -1.25 11.24
C LEU A 249 -1.82 -0.21 11.01
N ASP A 250 -2.26 0.41 12.09
CA ASP A 250 -3.15 1.57 12.05
C ASP A 250 -2.40 2.78 11.48
N GLY A 251 -2.73 3.17 10.27
CA GLY A 251 -2.11 4.33 9.62
C GLY A 251 -2.46 5.68 10.25
N ARG A 252 -3.52 5.72 11.09
CA ARG A 252 -3.90 6.89 11.89
C ARG A 252 -2.99 7.08 13.12
N GLN A 253 -2.08 6.12 13.34
CA GLN A 253 -1.13 6.11 14.45
C GLN A 253 0.30 5.90 13.91
N PRO A 254 0.88 6.89 13.19
CA PRO A 254 2.18 6.74 12.52
C PRO A 254 3.32 6.36 13.47
N ASN A 255 3.21 6.72 14.75
CA ASN A 255 4.21 6.36 15.79
C ASN A 255 4.37 4.85 15.96
N ARG A 256 3.40 4.02 15.56
CA ARG A 256 3.52 2.56 15.60
C ARG A 256 4.57 2.05 14.61
N VAL A 257 4.77 2.75 13.48
CA VAL A 257 5.86 2.43 12.55
C VAL A 257 7.21 2.74 13.18
N LYS A 258 7.34 3.88 13.85
CA LYS A 258 8.58 4.23 14.57
C LYS A 258 8.91 3.19 15.63
N GLU A 259 7.93 2.88 16.49
CA GLU A 259 8.07 1.85 17.52
C GLU A 259 8.50 0.50 16.93
N LEU A 260 7.88 0.06 15.83
CA LEU A 260 8.26 -1.18 15.14
C LEU A 260 9.71 -1.17 14.68
N ILE A 261 10.15 -0.08 14.04
CA ILE A 261 11.52 0.01 13.50
C ILE A 261 12.55 0.09 14.61
N GLU A 262 12.25 0.80 15.71
CA GLU A 262 13.16 0.99 16.83
C GLU A 262 13.25 -0.24 17.76
N THR A 263 12.13 -0.95 17.97
CA THR A 263 12.04 -2.01 18.99
C THR A 263 11.81 -3.41 18.41
N GLY A 264 11.51 -3.52 17.12
CA GLY A 264 11.13 -4.77 16.46
C GLY A 264 9.70 -5.24 16.74
N HIS A 265 8.91 -4.46 17.51
CA HIS A 265 7.54 -4.80 17.86
C HIS A 265 6.67 -3.56 18.01
N THR A 266 5.36 -3.69 17.75
CA THR A 266 4.35 -2.66 17.98
C THR A 266 2.95 -3.26 18.04
N ARG A 267 1.96 -2.47 18.42
CA ARG A 267 0.55 -2.88 18.36
C ARG A 267 0.05 -2.87 16.92
N GLY A 268 -0.32 -4.04 16.40
CA GLY A 268 -0.79 -4.29 15.05
C GLY A 268 -0.94 -5.78 14.80
N THR A 269 -0.98 -6.19 13.54
CA THR A 269 -0.96 -7.61 13.17
C THR A 269 0.32 -7.93 12.43
N GLN A 270 1.15 -8.79 13.01
CA GLN A 270 2.28 -9.38 12.33
C GLN A 270 1.79 -10.52 11.44
N ILE A 271 2.19 -10.51 10.19
CA ILE A 271 1.94 -11.61 9.26
C ILE A 271 3.16 -12.49 9.23
N VAL A 272 2.97 -13.79 9.48
CA VAL A 272 4.05 -14.77 9.52
C VAL A 272 3.82 -15.88 8.48
N PRO A 273 4.84 -16.63 8.07
CA PRO A 273 4.74 -17.72 7.06
C PRO A 273 3.74 -18.80 7.38
#